data_b5f07d294c7fab47c16ce59fbbee0345
#
_entry.id   b5f07d294c7fab47c16ce59fbbee0345
#
_cell.length_a   1.000
_cell.length_b   1.000
_cell.length_c   1.000
_cell.angle_alpha   90.00
_cell.angle_beta   90.00
_cell.angle_gamma   90.00
#
_symmetry.space_group_name_H-M   'P 1'
#
loop_
_entity.id
_entity.type
_entity.pdbx_description
1 polymer ?
#
loop_
_entity_poly.entity_id
_entity_poly.type
_entity_poly.pdbx_seq_one_letter_code
_entity_poly.pdbx_strand_id
1 'polypeptide(L)'
;KYKFRTPPGIPGQTYKDIGIASVAMGGGDILPALEAGTIDAAEWCCPKPDMVFGFQKVLKHYYLQGLHQVVVNADFYITGKTYKAMSAHEKKSLEVAANASLAKSLSYRIYENGKALQTLTTKHGVKLEDTPSDYFVEYMAAAKATLNKNAEKNAFFKKVYDSMKDFADVAVPFWSGAQMSNAKLGMAHAATLK
;
A
#
# COMPACT_ATOMS: atom_id res chain seq x y z
N LYS A 1 6.75 -15.86 18.23
CA LYS A 1 7.04 -14.79 17.25
C LYS A 1 6.01 -14.92 16.14
N TYR A 2 5.20 -13.87 15.88
CA TYR A 2 4.17 -13.89 14.84
C TYR A 2 4.79 -13.98 13.45
N LYS A 3 4.18 -14.76 12.57
CA LYS A 3 4.52 -14.85 11.16
C LYS A 3 3.64 -13.87 10.38
N PHE A 4 4.27 -12.94 9.70
CA PHE A 4 3.61 -11.86 9.01
C PHE A 4 3.78 -11.98 7.50
N ARG A 5 2.67 -12.09 6.77
CA ARG A 5 2.72 -12.03 5.31
C ARG A 5 3.03 -10.62 4.84
N THR A 6 4.05 -10.50 4.02
CA THR A 6 4.45 -9.23 3.37
C THR A 6 4.60 -9.46 1.86
N PRO A 7 4.61 -8.40 1.04
CA PRO A 7 4.99 -8.56 -0.35
C PRO A 7 6.47 -8.98 -0.47
N PRO A 8 6.84 -9.66 -1.56
CA PRO A 8 8.23 -10.03 -1.83
C PRO A 8 9.11 -8.81 -2.11
N GLY A 9 10.43 -9.03 -2.21
CA GLY A 9 11.40 -8.01 -2.57
C GLY A 9 11.81 -7.10 -1.41
N ILE A 10 12.04 -5.82 -1.70
CA ILE A 10 12.54 -4.83 -0.73
C ILE A 10 11.67 -4.73 0.53
N PRO A 11 10.33 -4.64 0.44
CA PRO A 11 9.51 -4.58 1.65
C PRO A 11 9.69 -5.79 2.54
N GLY A 12 9.64 -7.00 1.99
CA GLY A 12 9.85 -8.22 2.76
C GLY A 12 11.24 -8.30 3.40
N GLN A 13 12.26 -7.80 2.71
CA GLN A 13 13.61 -7.72 3.29
C GLN A 13 13.66 -6.71 4.44
N THR A 14 13.08 -5.53 4.27
CA THR A 14 13.02 -4.50 5.31
C THR A 14 12.36 -5.02 6.59
N TYR A 15 11.22 -5.72 6.46
CA TYR A 15 10.56 -6.33 7.62
C TYR A 15 11.43 -7.39 8.31
N LYS A 16 12.19 -8.18 7.56
CA LYS A 16 13.15 -9.14 8.13
C LYS A 16 14.29 -8.45 8.87
N ASP A 17 14.79 -7.35 8.32
CA ASP A 17 15.91 -6.59 8.91
C ASP A 17 15.55 -5.98 10.29
N ILE A 18 14.27 -5.67 10.54
CA ILE A 18 13.77 -5.29 11.87
C ILE A 18 13.24 -6.50 12.69
N GLY A 19 13.62 -7.70 12.30
CA GLY A 19 13.36 -8.91 13.10
C GLY A 19 11.96 -9.50 12.98
N ILE A 20 11.12 -9.04 12.04
CA ILE A 20 9.80 -9.62 11.79
C ILE A 20 9.94 -10.92 11.00
N ALA A 21 9.19 -11.95 11.38
CA ALA A 21 9.12 -13.20 10.64
C ALA A 21 8.26 -13.03 9.37
N SER A 22 8.84 -12.35 8.37
CA SER A 22 8.20 -12.02 7.10
C SER A 22 8.14 -13.24 6.17
N VAL A 23 6.96 -13.54 5.65
CA VAL A 23 6.68 -14.61 4.69
C VAL A 23 6.07 -14.01 3.43
N ALA A 24 6.70 -14.20 2.28
CA ALA A 24 6.17 -13.74 1.01
C ALA A 24 5.25 -14.80 0.39
N MET A 25 4.03 -14.39 -0.01
CA MET A 25 3.09 -15.27 -0.73
C MET A 25 2.12 -14.46 -1.58
N GLY A 26 1.54 -15.11 -2.59
CA GLY A 26 0.52 -14.53 -3.45
C GLY A 26 -0.79 -14.22 -2.72
N GLY A 27 -1.57 -13.28 -3.26
CA GLY A 27 -2.83 -12.85 -2.61
C GLY A 27 -3.83 -13.99 -2.40
N GLY A 28 -3.93 -14.91 -3.37
CA GLY A 28 -4.85 -16.07 -3.28
C GLY A 28 -4.51 -17.06 -2.17
N ASP A 29 -3.26 -17.07 -1.71
CA ASP A 29 -2.79 -18.01 -0.67
C ASP A 29 -2.93 -17.45 0.75
N ILE A 30 -3.23 -16.15 0.90
CA ILE A 30 -3.24 -15.47 2.20
C ILE A 30 -4.36 -16.00 3.10
N LEU A 31 -5.60 -16.00 2.62
CA LEU A 31 -6.73 -16.46 3.44
C LEU A 31 -6.60 -17.93 3.86
N PRO A 32 -6.28 -18.88 2.96
CA PRO A 32 -6.00 -20.26 3.36
C PRO A 32 -4.88 -20.39 4.40
N ALA A 33 -3.81 -19.59 4.27
CA ALA A 33 -2.70 -19.60 5.23
C ALA A 33 -3.09 -19.05 6.61
N LEU A 34 -3.95 -18.03 6.66
CA LEU A 34 -4.53 -17.49 7.89
C LEU A 34 -5.47 -18.49 8.56
N GLU A 35 -6.35 -19.15 7.79
CA GLU A 35 -7.29 -20.16 8.28
C GLU A 35 -6.56 -21.39 8.83
N ALA A 36 -5.45 -21.78 8.20
CA ALA A 36 -4.61 -22.89 8.67
C ALA A 36 -3.66 -22.50 9.82
N GLY A 37 -3.59 -21.22 10.21
CA GLY A 37 -2.66 -20.75 11.25
C GLY A 37 -1.18 -20.82 10.84
N THR A 38 -0.87 -20.92 9.54
CA THR A 38 0.51 -20.91 9.04
C THR A 38 1.11 -19.50 9.02
N ILE A 39 0.27 -18.49 9.01
CA ILE A 39 0.60 -17.08 9.27
C ILE A 39 -0.39 -16.49 10.26
N ASP A 40 0.04 -15.48 11.02
CA ASP A 40 -0.74 -14.84 12.09
C ASP A 40 -1.28 -13.47 11.69
N ALA A 41 -0.65 -12.84 10.71
CA ALA A 41 -1.00 -11.51 10.22
C ALA A 41 -0.64 -11.38 8.74
N ALA A 42 -1.31 -10.46 8.05
CA ALA A 42 -1.06 -10.19 6.64
C ALA A 42 -1.18 -8.70 6.32
N GLU A 43 -0.34 -8.24 5.45
CA GLU A 43 -0.48 -7.01 4.69
C GLU A 43 -0.98 -7.36 3.29
N TRP A 44 -1.96 -6.58 2.77
CA TRP A 44 -2.42 -6.76 1.40
C TRP A 44 -2.64 -5.43 0.68
N CYS A 45 -3.72 -4.71 0.97
CA CYS A 45 -4.00 -3.49 0.22
C CYS A 45 -4.73 -2.42 1.05
N CYS A 46 -6.04 -2.55 1.17
CA CYS A 46 -6.90 -1.54 1.76
C CYS A 46 -8.30 -2.14 2.03
N PRO A 47 -9.18 -1.46 2.82
CA PRO A 47 -10.40 -2.07 3.35
C PRO A 47 -11.28 -2.82 2.34
N LYS A 48 -11.49 -2.25 1.14
CA LYS A 48 -12.37 -2.89 0.15
C LYS A 48 -11.81 -4.18 -0.42
N PRO A 49 -10.58 -4.23 -0.97
CA PRO A 49 -9.95 -5.48 -1.40
C PRO A 49 -9.80 -6.49 -0.28
N ASP A 50 -9.35 -6.08 0.90
CA ASP A 50 -9.12 -6.98 2.04
C ASP A 50 -10.43 -7.67 2.47
N MET A 51 -11.53 -6.92 2.47
CA MET A 51 -12.87 -7.47 2.73
C MET A 51 -13.32 -8.45 1.64
N VAL A 52 -13.03 -8.17 0.37
CA VAL A 52 -13.35 -9.09 -0.76
C VAL A 52 -12.58 -10.40 -0.63
N PHE A 53 -11.32 -10.36 -0.20
CA PHE A 53 -10.54 -11.58 0.09
C PHE A 53 -11.04 -12.34 1.33
N GLY A 54 -11.86 -11.72 2.17
CA GLY A 54 -12.47 -12.39 3.31
C GLY A 54 -11.64 -12.39 4.58
N PHE A 55 -10.60 -11.56 4.70
CA PHE A 55 -9.69 -11.54 5.86
C PHE A 55 -10.40 -11.28 7.18
N GLN A 56 -11.50 -10.53 7.18
CA GLN A 56 -12.34 -10.28 8.36
C GLN A 56 -12.98 -11.54 8.97
N LYS A 57 -12.97 -12.66 8.26
CA LYS A 57 -13.46 -13.94 8.79
C LYS A 57 -12.55 -14.45 9.89
N VAL A 58 -11.24 -14.25 9.74
CA VAL A 58 -10.21 -14.77 10.66
C VAL A 58 -9.48 -13.67 11.44
N LEU A 59 -9.29 -12.49 10.88
CA LEU A 59 -8.58 -11.37 11.51
C LEU A 59 -9.55 -10.34 12.07
N LYS A 60 -9.28 -9.86 13.30
CA LYS A 60 -10.14 -8.91 14.02
C LYS A 60 -9.46 -7.59 14.36
N HIS A 61 -8.17 -7.44 14.08
CA HIS A 61 -7.41 -6.21 14.27
C HIS A 61 -6.98 -5.66 12.92
N TYR A 62 -7.19 -4.38 12.68
CA TYR A 62 -6.92 -3.73 11.40
C TYR A 62 -6.15 -2.44 11.61
N TYR A 63 -5.02 -2.31 10.92
CA TYR A 63 -4.18 -1.13 10.89
C TYR A 63 -4.26 -0.49 9.51
N LEU A 64 -4.57 0.82 9.40
CA LEU A 64 -4.79 1.50 8.12
C LEU A 64 -3.52 1.88 7.36
N GLN A 65 -2.37 1.79 7.99
CA GLN A 65 -1.12 2.23 7.39
C GLN A 65 -0.39 1.12 6.62
N GLY A 66 0.01 1.43 5.39
CA GLY A 66 1.00 0.65 4.66
C GLY A 66 2.37 1.29 4.79
N LEU A 67 3.23 0.76 5.66
CA LEU A 67 4.55 1.34 5.95
C LEU A 67 5.48 1.38 4.73
N HIS A 68 5.39 0.36 3.88
CA HIS A 68 6.27 0.19 2.72
C HIS A 68 5.71 0.82 1.45
N GLN A 69 4.40 1.05 1.38
CA GLN A 69 3.75 1.50 0.15
C GLN A 69 2.41 2.18 0.47
N VAL A 70 2.43 3.49 0.63
CA VAL A 70 1.22 4.30 0.89
C VAL A 70 0.33 4.43 -0.33
N VAL A 71 0.91 4.32 -1.52
CA VAL A 71 0.22 4.44 -2.82
C VAL A 71 0.71 3.33 -3.75
N VAL A 72 -0.22 2.65 -4.39
CA VAL A 72 0.08 1.67 -5.44
C VAL A 72 0.00 2.36 -6.80
N ASN A 73 1.07 2.28 -7.56
CA ASN A 73 1.05 2.62 -8.98
C ASN A 73 0.60 1.37 -9.75
N ALA A 74 -0.61 1.42 -10.33
CA ALA A 74 -1.13 0.31 -11.11
C ALA A 74 -0.76 0.50 -12.58
N ASP A 75 0.16 -0.33 -13.06
CA ASP A 75 0.65 -0.27 -14.43
C ASP A 75 -0.25 -1.06 -15.39
N PHE A 76 -0.35 -0.56 -16.61
CA PHE A 76 -1.04 -1.24 -17.69
C PHE A 76 -0.03 -1.80 -18.70
N TYR A 77 0.04 -3.12 -18.82
CA TYR A 77 1.00 -3.80 -19.68
C TYR A 77 0.33 -4.29 -20.97
N ILE A 78 0.94 -3.98 -22.11
CA ILE A 78 0.54 -4.46 -23.44
C ILE A 78 1.73 -5.18 -24.08
N THR A 79 1.48 -6.32 -24.74
CA THR A 79 2.54 -6.99 -25.49
C THR A 79 3.05 -6.10 -26.61
N GLY A 80 4.36 -6.13 -26.87
CA GLY A 80 4.95 -5.33 -27.94
C GLY A 80 4.35 -5.62 -29.33
N LYS A 81 3.92 -6.86 -29.58
CA LYS A 81 3.23 -7.25 -30.81
C LYS A 81 1.89 -6.51 -30.96
N THR A 82 1.06 -6.56 -29.92
CA THR A 82 -0.24 -5.88 -29.91
C THR A 82 -0.08 -4.37 -30.07
N TYR A 83 0.81 -3.77 -29.28
CA TYR A 83 1.05 -2.32 -29.33
C TYR A 83 1.54 -1.83 -30.70
N LYS A 84 2.43 -2.61 -31.37
CA LYS A 84 2.91 -2.27 -32.73
C LYS A 84 1.80 -2.36 -33.78
N ALA A 85 0.86 -3.28 -33.62
CA ALA A 85 -0.28 -3.44 -34.54
C ALA A 85 -1.36 -2.37 -34.39
N MET A 86 -1.39 -1.63 -33.27
CA MET A 86 -2.37 -0.58 -33.01
C MET A 86 -2.13 0.65 -33.88
N SER A 87 -3.21 1.26 -34.36
CA SER A 87 -3.21 2.55 -35.01
C SER A 87 -2.79 3.67 -34.04
N ALA A 88 -2.43 4.84 -34.59
CA ALA A 88 -2.14 6.00 -33.78
C ALA A 88 -3.33 6.45 -32.90
N HIS A 89 -4.56 6.32 -33.42
CA HIS A 89 -5.78 6.64 -32.70
C HIS A 89 -5.98 5.70 -31.49
N GLU A 90 -5.81 4.39 -31.68
CA GLU A 90 -5.94 3.42 -30.59
C GLU A 90 -4.90 3.63 -29.50
N LYS A 91 -3.64 3.91 -29.86
CA LYS A 91 -2.57 4.26 -28.90
C LYS A 91 -2.93 5.49 -28.09
N LYS A 92 -3.43 6.56 -28.76
CA LYS A 92 -3.86 7.78 -28.07
C LYS A 92 -5.07 7.55 -27.19
N SER A 93 -6.03 6.75 -27.62
CA SER A 93 -7.20 6.37 -26.81
C SER A 93 -6.81 5.64 -25.54
N LEU A 94 -5.84 4.72 -25.62
CA LEU A 94 -5.30 4.04 -24.41
C LEU A 94 -4.64 5.02 -23.42
N GLU A 95 -3.83 5.94 -23.92
CA GLU A 95 -3.20 6.97 -23.09
C GLU A 95 -4.24 7.83 -22.36
N VAL A 96 -5.25 8.30 -23.09
CA VAL A 96 -6.34 9.10 -22.51
C VAL A 96 -7.15 8.28 -21.48
N ALA A 97 -7.47 7.03 -21.81
CA ALA A 97 -8.19 6.15 -20.89
C ALA A 97 -7.39 5.85 -19.61
N ALA A 98 -6.08 5.64 -19.72
CA ALA A 98 -5.20 5.43 -18.57
C ALA A 98 -5.21 6.65 -17.64
N ASN A 99 -5.05 7.85 -18.19
CA ASN A 99 -5.09 9.11 -17.43
C ASN A 99 -6.46 9.35 -16.76
N ALA A 100 -7.56 9.11 -17.49
CA ALA A 100 -8.90 9.22 -16.93
C ALA A 100 -9.16 8.20 -15.81
N SER A 101 -8.66 6.97 -15.98
CA SER A 101 -8.77 5.90 -14.98
C SER A 101 -8.04 6.25 -13.69
N LEU A 102 -6.90 6.93 -13.75
CA LEU A 102 -6.15 7.34 -12.58
C LEU A 102 -6.99 8.24 -11.66
N ALA A 103 -7.57 9.31 -12.20
CA ALA A 103 -8.40 10.25 -11.44
C ALA A 103 -9.68 9.59 -10.90
N LYS A 104 -10.37 8.82 -11.75
CA LYS A 104 -11.60 8.11 -11.37
C LYS A 104 -11.35 7.06 -10.30
N SER A 105 -10.28 6.29 -10.42
CA SER A 105 -9.97 5.21 -9.46
C SER A 105 -9.61 5.77 -8.09
N LEU A 106 -8.92 6.92 -8.01
CA LEU A 106 -8.60 7.54 -6.73
C LEU A 106 -9.87 7.93 -5.97
N SER A 107 -10.78 8.68 -6.62
CA SER A 107 -12.05 9.11 -6.00
C SER A 107 -12.92 7.92 -5.59
N TYR A 108 -13.04 6.93 -6.48
CA TYR A 108 -13.80 5.71 -6.21
C TYR A 108 -13.24 4.93 -5.02
N ARG A 109 -11.92 4.77 -4.95
CA ARG A 109 -11.26 4.02 -3.86
C ARG A 109 -11.42 4.69 -2.50
N ILE A 110 -11.35 6.02 -2.43
CA ILE A 110 -11.59 6.76 -1.18
C ILE A 110 -12.98 6.41 -0.64
N TYR A 111 -14.01 6.51 -1.46
CA TYR A 111 -15.39 6.25 -1.07
C TYR A 111 -15.64 4.77 -0.72
N GLU A 112 -15.23 3.84 -1.58
CA GLU A 112 -15.47 2.41 -1.37
C GLU A 112 -14.66 1.84 -0.21
N ASN A 113 -13.45 2.34 0.05
CA ASN A 113 -12.69 1.95 1.22
C ASN A 113 -13.33 2.48 2.51
N GLY A 114 -13.87 3.69 2.51
CA GLY A 114 -14.62 4.22 3.64
C GLY A 114 -15.83 3.36 3.98
N LYS A 115 -16.64 2.98 2.98
CA LYS A 115 -17.79 2.06 3.16
C LYS A 115 -17.36 0.68 3.66
N ALA A 116 -16.28 0.14 3.10
CA ALA A 116 -15.77 -1.16 3.51
C ALA A 116 -15.27 -1.11 4.97
N LEU A 117 -14.52 -0.08 5.35
CA LEU A 117 -14.05 0.10 6.73
C LEU A 117 -15.24 0.19 7.71
N GLN A 118 -16.26 0.96 7.38
CA GLN A 118 -17.47 1.03 8.18
C GLN A 118 -18.13 -0.35 8.33
N THR A 119 -18.21 -1.12 7.24
CA THR A 119 -18.76 -2.49 7.27
C THR A 119 -17.92 -3.42 8.14
N LEU A 120 -16.58 -3.37 8.00
CA LEU A 120 -15.65 -4.17 8.79
C LEU A 120 -15.83 -3.92 10.29
N THR A 121 -15.92 -2.65 10.70
CA THR A 121 -16.04 -2.28 12.11
C THR A 121 -17.44 -2.53 12.69
N THR A 122 -18.51 -2.22 11.94
CA THR A 122 -19.88 -2.30 12.47
C THR A 122 -20.53 -3.67 12.33
N LYS A 123 -20.20 -4.44 11.26
CA LYS A 123 -20.83 -5.74 10.98
C LYS A 123 -19.94 -6.94 11.25
N HIS A 124 -18.62 -6.78 11.14
CA HIS A 124 -17.68 -7.90 11.29
C HIS A 124 -16.88 -7.86 12.60
N GLY A 125 -17.11 -6.83 13.44
CA GLY A 125 -16.44 -6.69 14.73
C GLY A 125 -14.93 -6.49 14.62
N VAL A 126 -14.45 -5.97 13.49
CA VAL A 126 -13.05 -5.64 13.29
C VAL A 126 -12.73 -4.37 14.07
N LYS A 127 -11.65 -4.41 14.85
CA LYS A 127 -11.15 -3.25 15.60
C LYS A 127 -10.12 -2.51 14.77
N LEU A 128 -10.32 -1.20 14.64
CA LEU A 128 -9.32 -0.31 14.05
C LEU A 128 -8.30 0.02 15.13
N GLU A 129 -7.04 -0.23 14.84
CA GLU A 129 -5.92 -0.02 15.75
C GLU A 129 -4.96 1.03 15.20
N ASP A 130 -4.27 1.71 16.10
CA ASP A 130 -3.22 2.66 15.76
C ASP A 130 -1.84 1.99 15.81
N THR A 131 -0.96 2.36 14.87
CA THR A 131 0.43 1.94 14.92
C THR A 131 1.21 2.87 15.84
N PRO A 132 2.00 2.33 16.79
CA PRO A 132 2.90 3.13 17.59
C PRO A 132 3.86 3.96 16.72
N SER A 133 4.06 5.23 17.08
CA SER A 133 4.82 6.17 16.26
C SER A 133 6.31 5.83 16.14
N ASP A 134 6.89 5.19 17.15
CA ASP A 134 8.27 4.70 17.14
C ASP A 134 8.50 3.61 16.09
N TYR A 135 7.49 2.80 15.81
CA TYR A 135 7.55 1.79 14.75
C TYR A 135 7.74 2.40 13.36
N PHE A 136 7.15 3.57 13.09
CA PHE A 136 7.40 4.29 11.83
C PHE A 136 8.86 4.70 11.70
N VAL A 137 9.47 5.17 12.78
CA VAL A 137 10.87 5.59 12.80
C VAL A 137 11.79 4.39 12.56
N GLU A 138 11.54 3.28 13.25
CA GLU A 138 12.30 2.04 13.09
C GLU A 138 12.20 1.49 11.66
N TYR A 139 10.99 1.40 11.13
CA TYR A 139 10.77 0.93 9.77
C TYR A 139 11.45 1.81 8.74
N MET A 140 11.35 3.13 8.85
CA MET A 140 11.97 4.06 7.90
C MET A 140 13.50 3.99 7.92
N ALA A 141 14.10 3.81 9.09
CA ALA A 141 15.54 3.60 9.22
C ALA A 141 15.99 2.31 8.51
N ALA A 142 15.27 1.21 8.73
CA ALA A 142 15.55 -0.07 8.07
C ALA A 142 15.30 -0.02 6.56
N ALA A 143 14.23 0.60 6.10
CA ALA A 143 13.93 0.77 4.68
C ALA A 143 15.05 1.54 3.97
N LYS A 144 15.52 2.65 4.57
CA LYS A 144 16.62 3.44 4.04
C LYS A 144 17.92 2.62 3.97
N ALA A 145 18.23 1.82 4.99
CA ALA A 145 19.40 0.95 5.00
C ALA A 145 19.32 -0.11 3.89
N THR A 146 18.16 -0.76 3.75
CA THR A 146 17.91 -1.77 2.69
C THR A 146 18.02 -1.16 1.29
N LEU A 147 17.48 0.03 1.06
CA LEU A 147 17.57 0.72 -0.22
C LEU A 147 19.00 1.13 -0.57
N ASN A 148 19.76 1.66 0.39
CA ASN A 148 21.16 2.01 0.21
C ASN A 148 22.00 0.78 -0.15
N LYS A 149 21.82 -0.33 0.56
CA LYS A 149 22.51 -1.61 0.28
C LYS A 149 22.23 -2.13 -1.14
N ASN A 150 21.02 -1.93 -1.65
CA ASN A 150 20.69 -2.29 -3.04
C ASN A 150 21.31 -1.29 -4.04
N ALA A 151 21.35 -0.01 -3.72
CA ALA A 151 21.98 1.02 -4.54
C ALA A 151 23.49 0.82 -4.70
N GLU A 152 24.18 0.36 -3.66
CA GLU A 152 25.61 0.02 -3.72
C GLU A 152 25.91 -1.14 -4.68
N LYS A 153 24.95 -2.08 -4.83
CA LYS A 153 25.13 -3.28 -5.65
C LYS A 153 24.73 -3.10 -7.11
N ASN A 154 23.94 -2.09 -7.43
CA ASN A 154 23.39 -1.91 -8.77
C ASN A 154 23.33 -0.43 -9.15
N ALA A 155 24.13 -0.02 -10.12
CA ALA A 155 24.22 1.37 -10.57
C ALA A 155 22.91 1.92 -11.15
N PHE A 156 22.10 1.09 -11.83
CA PHE A 156 20.80 1.51 -12.35
C PHE A 156 19.81 1.71 -11.21
N PHE A 157 19.78 0.80 -10.25
CA PHE A 157 18.98 0.96 -9.03
C PHE A 157 19.35 2.26 -8.31
N LYS A 158 20.64 2.53 -8.15
CA LYS A 158 21.13 3.78 -7.54
C LYS A 158 20.60 5.01 -8.25
N LYS A 159 20.68 5.03 -9.60
CA LYS A 159 20.19 6.16 -10.40
C LYS A 159 18.70 6.41 -10.18
N VAL A 160 17.89 5.35 -10.15
CA VAL A 160 16.45 5.45 -9.88
C VAL A 160 16.19 5.95 -8.46
N TYR A 161 16.88 5.35 -7.49
CA TYR A 161 16.71 5.72 -6.08
C TYR A 161 17.14 7.16 -5.78
N ASP A 162 18.22 7.65 -6.39
CA ASP A 162 18.65 9.05 -6.24
C ASP A 162 17.58 10.00 -6.80
N SER A 163 17.04 9.71 -7.99
CA SER A 163 15.93 10.50 -8.56
C SER A 163 14.67 10.50 -7.68
N MET A 164 14.37 9.37 -7.05
CA MET A 164 13.25 9.29 -6.10
C MET A 164 13.51 10.13 -4.85
N LYS A 165 14.74 10.15 -4.33
CA LYS A 165 15.12 11.00 -3.19
C LYS A 165 14.99 12.48 -3.51
N ASP A 166 15.51 12.90 -4.65
CA ASP A 166 15.44 14.30 -5.10
C ASP A 166 13.99 14.77 -5.19
N PHE A 167 13.10 13.93 -5.72
CA PHE A 167 11.66 14.22 -5.74
C PHE A 167 11.06 14.26 -4.33
N ALA A 168 11.40 13.29 -3.48
CA ALA A 168 10.86 13.19 -2.13
C ALA A 168 11.26 14.37 -1.24
N ASP A 169 12.49 14.85 -1.36
CA ASP A 169 13.00 16.00 -0.59
C ASP A 169 12.19 17.27 -0.84
N VAL A 170 11.59 17.41 -2.02
CA VAL A 170 10.73 18.55 -2.38
C VAL A 170 9.25 18.26 -2.08
N ALA A 171 8.76 17.09 -2.48
CA ALA A 171 7.33 16.78 -2.46
C ALA A 171 6.82 16.39 -1.07
N VAL A 172 7.60 15.63 -0.30
CA VAL A 172 7.14 15.07 0.98
C VAL A 172 6.85 16.14 2.04
N PRO A 173 7.70 17.18 2.26
CA PRO A 173 7.40 18.23 3.24
C PRO A 173 6.09 18.95 2.97
N PHE A 174 5.85 19.32 1.71
CA PHE A 174 4.59 19.94 1.31
C PHE A 174 3.39 19.02 1.49
N TRP A 175 3.48 17.81 0.91
CA TRP A 175 2.36 16.87 0.89
C TRP A 175 1.98 16.41 2.30
N SER A 176 2.95 16.10 3.15
CA SER A 176 2.72 15.70 4.54
C SER A 176 2.03 16.82 5.33
N GLY A 177 2.45 18.08 5.17
CA GLY A 177 1.82 19.22 5.81
C GLY A 177 0.37 19.41 5.36
N ALA A 178 0.11 19.31 4.06
CA ALA A 178 -1.23 19.42 3.49
C ALA A 178 -2.15 18.29 4.00
N GLN A 179 -1.67 17.05 3.99
CA GLN A 179 -2.45 15.90 4.48
C GLN A 179 -2.74 16.00 5.97
N MET A 180 -1.78 16.43 6.78
CA MET A 180 -2.00 16.64 8.21
C MET A 180 -3.09 17.70 8.46
N SER A 181 -3.09 18.78 7.70
CA SER A 181 -4.12 19.84 7.81
C SER A 181 -5.50 19.32 7.40
N ASN A 182 -5.58 18.55 6.31
CA ASN A 182 -6.81 17.90 5.87
C ASN A 182 -7.34 16.89 6.89
N ALA A 183 -6.46 16.12 7.51
CA ALA A 183 -6.84 15.15 8.54
C ALA A 183 -7.44 15.87 9.78
N LYS A 184 -6.84 16.97 10.23
CA LYS A 184 -7.38 17.79 11.34
C LYS A 184 -8.76 18.32 11.01
N LEU A 185 -8.99 18.82 9.79
CA LEU A 185 -10.30 19.29 9.34
C LEU A 185 -11.32 18.15 9.30
N GLY A 186 -10.95 16.99 8.80
CA GLY A 186 -11.82 15.80 8.79
C GLY A 186 -12.22 15.35 10.20
N MET A 187 -11.27 15.36 11.14
CA MET A 187 -11.53 15.02 12.55
C MET A 187 -12.47 16.03 13.21
N ALA A 188 -12.28 17.33 12.94
CA ALA A 188 -13.19 18.38 13.44
C ALA A 188 -14.60 18.19 12.88
N HIS A 189 -14.75 17.89 11.59
CA HIS A 189 -16.05 17.57 10.99
C HIS A 189 -16.69 16.34 11.64
N ALA A 190 -15.94 15.25 11.82
CA ALA A 190 -16.47 14.04 12.46
C ALA A 190 -17.00 14.30 13.90
N ALA A 191 -16.39 15.23 14.63
CA ALA A 191 -16.85 15.64 15.95
C ALA A 191 -18.20 16.38 15.92
N THR A 192 -18.58 17.00 14.81
CA THR A 192 -19.88 17.70 14.65
C THR A 192 -21.03 16.75 14.28
N LEU A 193 -20.74 15.48 13.96
CA LEU A 193 -21.74 14.48 13.56
C LEU A 193 -22.26 13.65 14.75
N LYS A 194 -21.73 13.89 15.93
CA LYS A 194 -22.14 13.24 17.20
C LYS A 194 -23.17 14.08 17.93
#